data_b2bb55855f2a70866c2831aba7522765
#
_entry.id   b2bb55855f2a70866c2831aba7522765
#
_cell.length_a   1.000
_cell.length_b   1.000
_cell.length_c   1.000
_cell.angle_alpha   90.00
_cell.angle_beta   90.00
_cell.angle_gamma   90.00
#
_symmetry.space_group_name_H-M   'P 1'
#
loop_
_entity.id
_entity.type
_entity.pdbx_description
1 polymer ?
#
loop_
_entity_poly.entity_id
_entity_poly.type
_entity_poly.pdbx_seq_one_letter_code
_entity_poly.pdbx_strand_id
1 'polypeptide(L)'
;MKKVLLLTILFCAVAYAGFAATTWDNNEFQRKSRSLSLQAEEAYDEGDYDAAVEYAREAEENARLSAEYIEKMLARADAEKKLLEARTRYAWAEQTNADRYFPAAMKEASAYISQAEGSFADEDWTGTQSAAEKALQALSSVREIVPLPSQYIVDKWDATRDCFWNIAKNPAIYGDPFMWEKLYEANRKALKRPGNPHLIMPGMTVEIPSIEGEYREGIYDPGVEYEPFKKNDE
;
A
#
# COMPACT_ATOMS: atom_id res chain seq x y z
N MET A 1 0.70 16.77 19.39
CA MET A 1 -0.19 15.89 20.14
C MET A 1 -1.15 15.05 19.27
N LYS A 2 -1.30 15.29 17.96
CA LYS A 2 -2.17 14.49 17.06
C LYS A 2 -1.52 13.23 16.45
N LYS A 3 -0.19 13.08 16.53
CA LYS A 3 0.55 11.93 15.95
C LYS A 3 0.65 10.69 16.87
N VAL A 4 0.35 10.82 18.15
CA VAL A 4 0.45 9.72 19.13
C VAL A 4 -0.85 8.88 19.17
N LEU A 5 -1.99 9.44 18.72
CA LEU A 5 -3.28 8.75 18.76
C LEU A 5 -3.46 7.72 17.63
N LEU A 6 -2.72 7.84 16.54
CA LEU A 6 -2.82 6.91 15.38
C LEU A 6 -2.01 5.62 15.59
N LEU A 7 -0.99 5.63 16.46
CA LEU A 7 -0.16 4.45 16.73
C LEU A 7 -0.84 3.44 17.67
N THR A 8 -1.78 3.89 18.49
CA THR A 8 -2.48 3.02 19.46
C THR A 8 -3.61 2.19 18.83
N ILE A 9 -4.16 2.61 17.70
CA ILE A 9 -5.23 1.85 17.02
C ILE A 9 -4.66 0.69 16.20
N LEU A 10 -3.43 0.82 15.67
CA LEU A 10 -2.78 -0.25 14.89
C LEU A 10 -2.31 -1.43 15.77
N PHE A 11 -2.05 -1.21 17.07
CA PHE A 11 -1.58 -2.28 17.97
C PHE A 11 -2.70 -3.19 18.49
N CYS A 12 -3.96 -2.74 18.49
CA CYS A 12 -5.09 -3.57 18.91
C CYS A 12 -5.57 -4.57 17.84
N ALA A 13 -5.30 -4.35 16.54
CA ALA A 13 -5.74 -5.25 15.47
C ALA A 13 -4.90 -6.54 15.38
N VAL A 14 -3.63 -6.51 15.81
CA VAL A 14 -2.73 -7.68 15.74
C VAL A 14 -3.00 -8.68 16.85
N ALA A 15 -3.59 -8.28 17.97
CA ALA A 15 -3.91 -9.17 19.09
C ALA A 15 -5.14 -10.07 18.84
N TYR A 16 -6.01 -9.73 17.88
CA TYR A 16 -7.22 -10.51 17.60
C TYR A 16 -6.99 -11.73 16.68
N ALA A 17 -5.94 -11.73 15.86
CA ALA A 17 -5.67 -12.84 14.95
C ALA A 17 -5.22 -14.14 15.66
N GLY A 18 -4.66 -14.05 16.86
CA GLY A 18 -4.22 -15.22 17.64
C GLY A 18 -5.35 -15.95 18.39
N PHE A 19 -6.48 -15.29 18.63
CA PHE A 19 -7.62 -15.90 19.34
C PHE A 19 -8.64 -16.62 18.43
N ALA A 20 -8.64 -16.33 17.13
CA ALA A 20 -9.58 -16.94 16.19
C ALA A 20 -9.25 -18.40 15.88
N ALA A 21 -7.97 -18.78 15.89
CA ALA A 21 -7.53 -20.15 15.59
C ALA A 21 -8.02 -21.19 16.59
N THR A 22 -8.26 -20.81 17.85
CA THR A 22 -8.74 -21.73 18.92
C THR A 22 -10.24 -21.98 18.90
N THR A 23 -11.02 -21.20 18.17
CA THR A 23 -12.50 -21.34 18.13
C THR A 23 -12.98 -22.33 17.07
N TRP A 24 -12.22 -22.54 16.00
CA TRP A 24 -12.63 -23.43 14.90
C TRP A 24 -12.54 -24.90 15.26
N ASP A 25 -11.58 -25.29 16.12
CA ASP A 25 -11.41 -26.66 16.62
C ASP A 25 -12.58 -27.13 17.51
N ASN A 26 -13.41 -26.21 18.01
CA ASN A 26 -14.56 -26.52 18.83
C ASN A 26 -15.89 -26.15 18.11
N ASN A 27 -15.98 -26.47 16.83
CA ASN A 27 -17.18 -26.26 16.03
C ASN A 27 -18.31 -27.24 16.42
N GLU A 28 -19.51 -27.02 15.86
CA GLU A 28 -20.69 -27.85 16.19
C GLU A 28 -20.51 -29.32 15.79
N PHE A 29 -19.88 -29.59 14.65
CA PHE A 29 -19.62 -30.95 14.18
C PHE A 29 -18.66 -31.69 15.12
N GLN A 30 -17.60 -31.00 15.58
CA GLN A 30 -16.65 -31.60 16.53
C GLN A 30 -17.33 -31.93 17.86
N ARG A 31 -18.21 -31.04 18.37
CA ARG A 31 -18.95 -31.31 19.60
C ARG A 31 -19.90 -32.49 19.44
N LYS A 32 -20.60 -32.56 18.28
CA LYS A 32 -21.50 -33.66 17.97
C LYS A 32 -20.76 -34.99 17.81
N SER A 33 -19.63 -35.01 17.12
CA SER A 33 -18.77 -36.19 16.99
C SER A 33 -18.36 -36.71 18.36
N ARG A 34 -17.88 -35.87 19.27
CA ARG A 34 -17.50 -36.30 20.63
C ARG A 34 -18.68 -36.85 21.43
N SER A 35 -19.85 -36.22 21.34
CA SER A 35 -21.07 -36.70 22.01
C SER A 35 -21.49 -38.06 21.51
N LEU A 36 -21.46 -38.31 20.18
CA LEU A 36 -21.79 -39.57 19.56
C LEU A 36 -20.76 -40.66 19.89
N SER A 37 -19.49 -40.33 19.99
CA SER A 37 -18.43 -41.27 20.43
C SER A 37 -18.71 -41.77 21.85
N LEU A 38 -19.12 -40.89 22.78
CA LEU A 38 -19.51 -41.30 24.14
C LEU A 38 -20.75 -42.20 24.15
N GLN A 39 -21.76 -41.90 23.32
CA GLN A 39 -22.96 -42.74 23.16
C GLN A 39 -22.63 -44.10 22.59
N ALA A 40 -21.64 -44.16 21.65
CA ALA A 40 -21.18 -45.44 21.10
C ALA A 40 -20.50 -46.31 22.16
N GLU A 41 -19.67 -45.70 23.06
CA GLU A 41 -19.06 -46.40 24.17
C GLU A 41 -20.11 -46.91 25.16
N GLU A 42 -21.09 -46.09 25.51
CA GLU A 42 -22.17 -46.45 26.44
C GLU A 42 -23.01 -47.60 25.91
N ALA A 43 -23.44 -47.53 24.62
CA ALA A 43 -24.21 -48.59 23.96
C ALA A 43 -23.40 -49.93 23.88
N TYR A 44 -22.10 -49.82 23.63
CA TYR A 44 -21.21 -50.97 23.60
C TYR A 44 -21.15 -51.64 24.99
N ASP A 45 -21.00 -50.86 26.06
CA ASP A 45 -20.93 -51.40 27.44
C ASP A 45 -22.29 -51.99 27.89
N GLU A 46 -23.41 -51.51 27.37
CA GLU A 46 -24.74 -52.03 27.60
C GLU A 46 -25.04 -53.33 26.77
N GLY A 47 -24.14 -53.67 25.80
CA GLY A 47 -24.30 -54.80 24.90
C GLY A 47 -25.18 -54.57 23.69
N ASP A 48 -25.59 -53.31 23.42
CA ASP A 48 -26.31 -52.93 22.21
C ASP A 48 -25.32 -52.59 21.10
N TYR A 49 -24.75 -53.63 20.50
CA TYR A 49 -23.71 -53.51 19.47
C TYR A 49 -24.22 -52.82 18.17
N ASP A 50 -25.51 -52.97 17.84
CA ASP A 50 -26.10 -52.36 16.65
C ASP A 50 -26.16 -50.82 16.83
N ALA A 51 -26.64 -50.36 17.98
CA ALA A 51 -26.64 -48.91 18.32
C ALA A 51 -25.22 -48.36 18.43
N ALA A 52 -24.27 -49.10 19.04
CA ALA A 52 -22.88 -48.70 19.13
C ALA A 52 -22.23 -48.44 17.76
N VAL A 53 -22.48 -49.35 16.78
CA VAL A 53 -21.98 -49.19 15.41
C VAL A 53 -22.59 -47.96 14.72
N GLU A 54 -23.88 -47.71 14.89
CA GLU A 54 -24.55 -46.57 14.28
C GLU A 54 -24.04 -45.26 14.86
N TYR A 55 -23.92 -45.14 16.19
CA TYR A 55 -23.33 -43.94 16.83
C TYR A 55 -21.87 -43.73 16.41
N ALA A 56 -21.07 -44.77 16.31
CA ALA A 56 -19.68 -44.67 15.87
C ALA A 56 -19.58 -44.13 14.43
N ARG A 57 -20.46 -44.65 13.53
CA ARG A 57 -20.54 -44.19 12.13
C ARG A 57 -20.93 -42.72 12.04
N GLU A 58 -21.95 -42.29 12.82
CA GLU A 58 -22.34 -40.89 12.88
C GLU A 58 -21.24 -39.99 13.48
N ALA A 59 -20.50 -40.48 14.48
CA ALA A 59 -19.38 -39.77 15.06
C ALA A 59 -18.26 -39.50 14.05
N GLU A 60 -17.92 -40.54 13.22
CA GLU A 60 -16.94 -40.44 12.16
C GLU A 60 -17.37 -39.44 11.09
N GLU A 61 -18.64 -39.47 10.64
CA GLU A 61 -19.13 -38.50 9.69
C GLU A 61 -19.08 -37.06 10.20
N ASN A 62 -19.44 -36.83 11.47
CA ASN A 62 -19.32 -35.51 12.08
C ASN A 62 -17.86 -35.07 12.27
N ALA A 63 -16.94 -35.99 12.52
CA ALA A 63 -15.49 -35.69 12.55
C ALA A 63 -15.00 -35.22 11.16
N ARG A 64 -15.43 -35.89 10.10
CA ARG A 64 -15.15 -35.50 8.69
C ARG A 64 -15.69 -34.10 8.37
N LEU A 65 -16.97 -33.84 8.71
CA LEU A 65 -17.59 -32.52 8.52
C LEU A 65 -16.87 -31.41 9.31
N SER A 66 -16.39 -31.75 10.52
CA SER A 66 -15.55 -30.83 11.31
C SER A 66 -14.25 -30.48 10.62
N ALA A 67 -13.56 -31.46 10.02
CA ALA A 67 -12.32 -31.22 9.29
C ALA A 67 -12.55 -30.31 8.07
N GLU A 68 -13.60 -30.59 7.28
CA GLU A 68 -13.96 -29.76 6.13
C GLU A 68 -14.33 -28.32 6.53
N TYR A 69 -15.06 -28.17 7.63
CA TYR A 69 -15.38 -26.86 8.18
C TYR A 69 -14.13 -26.07 8.57
N ILE A 70 -13.17 -26.72 9.27
CA ILE A 70 -11.91 -26.09 9.66
C ILE A 70 -11.11 -25.68 8.42
N GLU A 71 -10.98 -26.55 7.43
CA GLU A 71 -10.30 -26.24 6.17
C GLU A 71 -10.90 -25.01 5.47
N LYS A 72 -12.25 -24.98 5.37
CA LYS A 72 -12.97 -23.82 4.80
C LYS A 72 -12.69 -22.54 5.59
N MET A 73 -12.69 -22.58 6.93
CA MET A 73 -12.43 -21.40 7.76
C MET A 73 -10.97 -20.92 7.68
N LEU A 74 -10.02 -21.84 7.57
CA LEU A 74 -8.61 -21.48 7.34
C LEU A 74 -8.42 -20.82 5.97
N ALA A 75 -8.97 -21.40 4.92
CA ALA A 75 -8.89 -20.82 3.57
C ALA A 75 -9.51 -19.42 3.51
N ARG A 76 -10.64 -19.22 4.18
CA ARG A 76 -11.28 -17.90 4.32
C ARG A 76 -10.36 -16.89 5.04
N ALA A 77 -9.78 -17.29 6.17
CA ALA A 77 -8.92 -16.41 6.95
C ALA A 77 -7.64 -16.02 6.18
N ASP A 78 -7.05 -16.95 5.46
CA ASP A 78 -5.90 -16.67 4.60
C ASP A 78 -6.25 -15.72 3.45
N ALA A 79 -7.44 -15.90 2.84
CA ALA A 79 -7.94 -15.01 1.81
C ALA A 79 -8.21 -13.59 2.34
N GLU A 80 -8.86 -13.48 3.51
CA GLU A 80 -9.14 -12.21 4.18
C GLU A 80 -7.84 -11.47 4.53
N LYS A 81 -6.86 -12.19 5.07
CA LYS A 81 -5.54 -11.64 5.38
C LYS A 81 -4.85 -11.09 4.14
N LYS A 82 -4.85 -11.85 3.04
CA LYS A 82 -4.20 -11.43 1.80
C LYS A 82 -4.90 -10.22 1.17
N LEU A 83 -6.23 -10.18 1.20
CA LEU A 83 -7.00 -9.02 0.75
C LEU A 83 -6.72 -7.78 1.60
N LEU A 84 -6.61 -7.94 2.93
CA LEU A 84 -6.26 -6.85 3.84
C LEU A 84 -4.85 -6.31 3.55
N GLU A 85 -3.87 -7.19 3.28
CA GLU A 85 -2.51 -6.79 2.89
C GLU A 85 -2.55 -5.92 1.62
N ALA A 86 -3.29 -6.34 0.59
CA ALA A 86 -3.43 -5.61 -0.66
C ALA A 86 -4.08 -4.24 -0.47
N ARG A 87 -5.18 -4.17 0.29
CA ARG A 87 -5.86 -2.91 0.64
C ARG A 87 -4.95 -1.96 1.41
N THR A 88 -4.23 -2.49 2.39
CA THR A 88 -3.31 -1.68 3.22
C THR A 88 -2.18 -1.09 2.36
N ARG A 89 -1.62 -1.91 1.46
CA ARG A 89 -0.57 -1.46 0.54
C ARG A 89 -1.10 -0.41 -0.44
N TYR A 90 -2.30 -0.58 -0.96
CA TYR A 90 -2.95 0.38 -1.85
C TYR A 90 -3.24 1.71 -1.15
N ALA A 91 -3.81 1.66 0.07
CA ALA A 91 -4.07 2.86 0.86
C ALA A 91 -2.79 3.63 1.21
N TRP A 92 -1.68 2.94 1.49
CA TRP A 92 -0.38 3.57 1.66
C TRP A 92 0.08 4.26 0.37
N ALA A 93 -0.10 3.61 -0.79
CA ALA A 93 0.25 4.19 -2.08
C ALA A 93 -0.57 5.45 -2.39
N GLU A 94 -1.87 5.46 -2.08
CA GLU A 94 -2.72 6.67 -2.20
C GLU A 94 -2.19 7.82 -1.32
N GLN A 95 -1.81 7.54 -0.07
CA GLN A 95 -1.28 8.54 0.86
C GLN A 95 0.06 9.15 0.39
N THR A 96 0.83 8.42 -0.40
CA THR A 96 2.10 8.88 -0.98
C THR A 96 1.94 9.50 -2.37
N ASN A 97 0.71 9.83 -2.79
CA ASN A 97 0.38 10.36 -4.12
C ASN A 97 0.88 9.49 -5.29
N ALA A 98 0.89 8.17 -5.11
CA ALA A 98 1.37 7.23 -6.12
C ALA A 98 0.52 7.25 -7.40
N ASP A 99 -0.71 7.73 -7.34
CA ASP A 99 -1.59 7.95 -8.49
C ASP A 99 -0.97 8.89 -9.54
N ARG A 100 -0.14 9.84 -9.10
CA ARG A 100 0.57 10.78 -9.99
C ARG A 100 1.80 10.18 -10.66
N TYR A 101 2.54 9.36 -9.91
CA TYR A 101 3.83 8.83 -10.37
C TYR A 101 3.73 7.43 -10.97
N PHE A 102 2.71 6.68 -10.56
CA PHE A 102 2.49 5.28 -10.96
C PHE A 102 1.03 5.03 -11.38
N PRO A 103 0.42 5.86 -12.26
CA PRO A 103 -1.02 5.78 -12.55
C PRO A 103 -1.45 4.42 -13.12
N ALA A 104 -0.60 3.77 -13.91
CA ALA A 104 -0.87 2.45 -14.46
C ALA A 104 -0.93 1.38 -13.35
N ALA A 105 0.07 1.37 -12.45
CA ALA A 105 0.12 0.42 -11.33
C ALA A 105 -1.06 0.61 -10.37
N MET A 106 -1.41 1.86 -10.06
CA MET A 106 -2.57 2.17 -9.21
C MET A 106 -3.89 1.70 -9.82
N LYS A 107 -4.09 1.95 -11.12
CA LYS A 107 -5.29 1.49 -11.84
C LYS A 107 -5.39 -0.03 -11.87
N GLU A 108 -4.28 -0.71 -12.15
CA GLU A 108 -4.23 -2.16 -12.20
C GLU A 108 -4.48 -2.78 -10.82
N ALA A 109 -3.84 -2.27 -9.78
CA ALA A 109 -4.03 -2.71 -8.40
C ALA A 109 -5.47 -2.53 -7.93
N SER A 110 -6.10 -1.39 -8.21
CA SER A 110 -7.50 -1.13 -7.90
C SER A 110 -8.44 -2.13 -8.55
N ALA A 111 -8.19 -2.48 -9.82
CA ALA A 111 -8.99 -3.48 -10.52
C ALA A 111 -8.86 -4.87 -9.88
N TYR A 112 -7.65 -5.30 -9.51
CA TYR A 112 -7.43 -6.57 -8.84
C TYR A 112 -7.99 -6.62 -7.42
N ILE A 113 -7.95 -5.51 -6.67
CA ILE A 113 -8.60 -5.42 -5.35
C ILE A 113 -10.11 -5.60 -5.50
N SER A 114 -10.73 -4.91 -6.47
CA SER A 114 -12.17 -5.09 -6.74
C SER A 114 -12.51 -6.51 -7.15
N GLN A 115 -11.66 -7.17 -7.94
CA GLN A 115 -11.83 -8.58 -8.29
C GLN A 115 -11.71 -9.48 -7.05
N ALA A 116 -10.72 -9.24 -6.18
CA ALA A 116 -10.55 -10.00 -4.94
C ALA A 116 -11.75 -9.84 -4.00
N GLU A 117 -12.33 -8.65 -3.91
CA GLU A 117 -13.54 -8.38 -3.14
C GLU A 117 -14.77 -9.14 -3.68
N GLY A 118 -14.91 -9.17 -4.99
CA GLY A 118 -15.95 -9.97 -5.64
C GLY A 118 -15.80 -11.47 -5.36
N SER A 119 -14.59 -12.02 -5.58
CA SER A 119 -14.30 -13.43 -5.27
C SER A 119 -14.52 -13.75 -3.79
N PHE A 120 -14.19 -12.83 -2.87
CA PHE A 120 -14.43 -13.02 -1.45
C PHE A 120 -15.92 -13.06 -1.10
N ALA A 121 -16.72 -12.21 -1.73
CA ALA A 121 -18.18 -12.22 -1.57
C ALA A 121 -18.82 -13.51 -2.11
N ASP A 122 -18.25 -14.10 -3.16
CA ASP A 122 -18.68 -15.35 -3.77
C ASP A 122 -18.10 -16.60 -3.05
N GLU A 123 -17.42 -16.42 -1.90
CA GLU A 123 -16.74 -17.48 -1.14
C GLU A 123 -15.66 -18.23 -1.95
N ASP A 124 -15.14 -17.63 -3.03
CA ASP A 124 -13.99 -18.13 -3.78
C ASP A 124 -12.69 -17.66 -3.12
N TRP A 125 -12.24 -18.40 -2.10
CA TRP A 125 -11.05 -18.03 -1.33
C TRP A 125 -9.77 -18.07 -2.15
N THR A 126 -9.67 -19.02 -3.08
CA THR A 126 -8.52 -19.17 -3.98
C THR A 126 -8.46 -18.00 -4.98
N GLY A 127 -9.59 -17.65 -5.58
CA GLY A 127 -9.71 -16.50 -6.46
C GLY A 127 -9.37 -15.19 -5.74
N THR A 128 -9.83 -15.04 -4.50
CA THR A 128 -9.51 -13.89 -3.63
C THR A 128 -8.01 -13.75 -3.42
N GLN A 129 -7.33 -14.82 -3.00
CA GLN A 129 -5.89 -14.81 -2.76
C GLN A 129 -5.12 -14.46 -4.04
N SER A 130 -5.46 -15.13 -5.16
CA SER A 130 -4.81 -14.89 -6.45
C SER A 130 -4.97 -13.45 -6.93
N ALA A 131 -6.16 -12.88 -6.82
CA ALA A 131 -6.41 -11.49 -7.21
C ALA A 131 -5.68 -10.50 -6.27
N ALA A 132 -5.69 -10.73 -4.96
CA ALA A 132 -4.98 -9.91 -4.00
C ALA A 132 -3.45 -9.94 -4.21
N GLU A 133 -2.89 -11.09 -4.56
CA GLU A 133 -1.47 -11.21 -4.91
C GLU A 133 -1.11 -10.42 -6.17
N LYS A 134 -1.97 -10.45 -7.19
CA LYS A 134 -1.78 -9.62 -8.40
C LYS A 134 -1.83 -8.14 -8.08
N ALA A 135 -2.71 -7.70 -7.19
CA ALA A 135 -2.75 -6.32 -6.71
C ALA A 135 -1.43 -5.93 -6.02
N LEU A 136 -0.91 -6.78 -5.12
CA LEU A 136 0.37 -6.56 -4.46
C LEU A 136 1.53 -6.52 -5.47
N GLN A 137 1.50 -7.39 -6.48
CA GLN A 137 2.50 -7.40 -7.55
C GLN A 137 2.47 -6.12 -8.38
N ALA A 138 1.28 -5.63 -8.76
CA ALA A 138 1.12 -4.35 -9.44
C ALA A 138 1.71 -3.18 -8.63
N LEU A 139 1.59 -3.22 -7.30
CA LEU A 139 2.12 -2.21 -6.38
C LEU A 139 3.59 -2.42 -5.99
N SER A 140 4.26 -3.43 -6.52
CA SER A 140 5.64 -3.77 -6.12
C SER A 140 6.66 -2.68 -6.47
N SER A 141 6.45 -1.97 -7.57
CA SER A 141 7.30 -0.86 -8.03
C SER A 141 6.93 0.48 -7.39
N VAL A 142 5.80 0.56 -6.69
CA VAL A 142 5.32 1.81 -6.07
C VAL A 142 6.15 2.12 -4.83
N ARG A 143 6.73 3.30 -4.83
CA ARG A 143 7.52 3.86 -3.72
C ARG A 143 7.14 5.31 -3.47
N GLU A 144 7.48 5.81 -2.31
CA GLU A 144 7.37 7.24 -2.03
C GLU A 144 8.36 8.02 -2.91
N ILE A 145 7.85 9.07 -3.57
CA ILE A 145 8.64 9.99 -4.38
C ILE A 145 8.51 11.38 -3.78
N VAL A 146 9.66 11.98 -3.48
CA VAL A 146 9.71 13.40 -3.09
C VAL A 146 9.50 14.23 -4.36
N PRO A 147 8.45 15.11 -4.40
CA PRO A 147 8.22 15.96 -5.55
C PRO A 147 9.42 16.84 -5.87
N LEU A 148 9.72 17.02 -7.15
CA LEU A 148 10.69 18.03 -7.55
C LEU A 148 10.23 19.41 -7.10
N PRO A 149 11.13 20.32 -6.68
CA PRO A 149 10.75 21.63 -6.17
C PRO A 149 10.14 22.50 -7.28
N SER A 150 9.09 23.24 -6.92
CA SER A 150 8.47 24.25 -7.78
C SER A 150 9.06 25.65 -7.58
N GLN A 151 9.81 25.85 -6.51
CA GLN A 151 10.39 27.13 -6.15
C GLN A 151 11.83 26.96 -5.61
N TYR A 152 12.65 27.98 -5.82
CA TYR A 152 14.00 28.09 -5.28
C TYR A 152 14.19 29.46 -4.63
N ILE A 153 14.71 29.49 -3.40
CA ILE A 153 15.08 30.76 -2.75
C ILE A 153 16.55 31.04 -3.03
N VAL A 154 16.82 32.16 -3.70
CA VAL A 154 18.18 32.59 -4.01
C VAL A 154 18.96 32.86 -2.73
N ASP A 155 20.10 32.22 -2.55
CA ASP A 155 21.00 32.44 -1.42
C ASP A 155 22.03 33.54 -1.71
N LYS A 156 22.87 33.82 -0.71
CA LYS A 156 23.94 34.79 -0.87
C LYS A 156 24.99 34.30 -1.86
N TRP A 157 25.47 35.19 -2.70
CA TRP A 157 26.46 34.86 -3.73
C TRP A 157 27.69 34.12 -3.20
N ASP A 158 28.18 34.50 -2.02
CA ASP A 158 29.36 33.88 -1.42
C ASP A 158 29.13 32.43 -0.99
N ALA A 159 27.88 32.06 -0.74
CA ALA A 159 27.51 30.70 -0.33
C ALA A 159 27.34 29.73 -1.52
N THR A 160 26.55 30.12 -2.50
CA THR A 160 26.08 29.20 -3.59
C THR A 160 26.41 29.69 -4.99
N ARG A 161 26.81 30.98 -5.15
CA ARG A 161 27.00 31.64 -6.45
C ARG A 161 25.74 31.53 -7.34
N ASP A 162 24.58 31.76 -6.74
CA ASP A 162 23.32 31.60 -7.41
C ASP A 162 23.16 32.53 -8.60
N CYS A 163 22.86 31.92 -9.73
CA CYS A 163 22.41 32.57 -10.95
C CYS A 163 21.51 31.56 -11.68
N PHE A 164 20.71 31.98 -12.65
CA PHE A 164 19.83 31.07 -13.36
C PHE A 164 20.57 29.87 -13.96
N TRP A 165 21.80 30.05 -14.41
CA TRP A 165 22.65 28.97 -14.92
C TRP A 165 22.96 27.91 -13.86
N ASN A 166 23.42 28.33 -12.67
CA ASN A 166 23.79 27.42 -11.59
C ASN A 166 22.55 26.76 -10.98
N ILE A 167 21.45 27.50 -10.88
CA ILE A 167 20.16 26.95 -10.41
C ILE A 167 19.66 25.89 -11.39
N ALA A 168 19.66 26.15 -12.70
CA ALA A 168 19.25 25.18 -13.72
C ALA A 168 20.13 23.91 -13.76
N LYS A 169 21.44 24.06 -13.44
CA LYS A 169 22.38 22.94 -13.36
C LYS A 169 22.06 21.95 -12.22
N ASN A 170 21.33 22.37 -11.19
CA ASN A 170 20.98 21.51 -10.07
C ASN A 170 20.16 20.30 -10.56
N PRO A 171 20.56 19.04 -10.24
CA PRO A 171 19.84 17.83 -10.68
C PRO A 171 18.36 17.78 -10.23
N ALA A 172 18.03 18.38 -9.07
CA ALA A 172 16.65 18.49 -8.61
C ALA A 172 15.83 19.54 -9.37
N ILE A 173 16.48 20.40 -10.17
CA ILE A 173 15.80 21.45 -10.94
C ILE A 173 15.68 20.98 -12.39
N TYR A 174 16.74 21.08 -13.17
CA TYR A 174 16.74 20.59 -14.55
C TYR A 174 17.95 19.69 -14.87
N GLY A 175 18.99 19.69 -14.04
CA GLY A 175 20.24 18.96 -14.29
C GLY A 175 21.02 19.48 -15.51
N ASP A 176 20.49 20.50 -16.19
CA ASP A 176 21.05 21.07 -17.41
C ASP A 176 21.14 22.60 -17.30
N PRO A 177 22.36 23.16 -17.26
CA PRO A 177 22.54 24.60 -17.14
C PRO A 177 21.98 25.38 -18.34
N PHE A 178 21.88 24.78 -19.54
CA PHE A 178 21.33 25.44 -20.73
C PHE A 178 19.81 25.71 -20.62
N MET A 179 19.12 25.07 -19.65
CA MET A 179 17.72 25.37 -19.33
C MET A 179 17.51 26.67 -18.52
N TRP A 180 18.59 27.44 -18.25
CA TRP A 180 18.50 28.71 -17.54
C TRP A 180 17.51 29.70 -18.15
N GLU A 181 17.34 29.66 -19.47
CA GLU A 181 16.40 30.53 -20.20
C GLU A 181 14.95 30.28 -19.77
N LYS A 182 14.58 29.02 -19.49
CA LYS A 182 13.24 28.66 -19.00
C LYS A 182 12.97 29.29 -17.62
N LEU A 183 13.97 29.22 -16.72
CA LEU A 183 13.88 29.90 -15.42
C LEU A 183 13.78 31.42 -15.59
N TYR A 184 14.60 32.02 -16.46
CA TYR A 184 14.55 33.44 -16.68
C TYR A 184 13.21 33.90 -17.25
N GLU A 185 12.69 33.25 -18.26
CA GLU A 185 11.39 33.59 -18.85
C GLU A 185 10.24 33.53 -17.85
N ALA A 186 10.20 32.48 -17.01
CA ALA A 186 9.20 32.33 -15.96
C ALA A 186 9.27 33.45 -14.91
N ASN A 187 10.48 33.92 -14.60
CA ASN A 187 10.73 34.85 -13.51
C ASN A 187 10.95 36.31 -13.98
N ARG A 188 10.97 36.55 -15.29
CA ARG A 188 11.33 37.85 -15.88
C ARG A 188 10.56 39.01 -15.28
N LYS A 189 9.27 38.85 -15.00
CA LYS A 189 8.41 39.90 -14.44
C LYS A 189 8.72 40.23 -12.98
N ALA A 190 9.29 39.30 -12.24
CA ALA A 190 9.65 39.46 -10.83
C ALA A 190 11.03 40.11 -10.66
N LEU A 191 11.86 40.20 -11.72
CA LEU A 191 13.17 40.83 -11.66
C LEU A 191 13.07 42.34 -11.51
N LYS A 192 13.95 42.95 -10.69
CA LYS A 192 14.07 44.41 -10.57
C LYS A 192 14.37 45.08 -11.92
N ARG A 193 15.07 44.36 -12.80
CA ARG A 193 15.37 44.77 -14.19
C ARG A 193 15.06 43.63 -15.13
N PRO A 194 13.85 43.59 -15.67
CA PRO A 194 13.39 42.47 -16.52
C PRO A 194 14.24 42.15 -17.77
N GLY A 195 15.07 43.07 -18.20
CA GLY A 195 16.00 42.88 -19.33
C GLY A 195 17.37 42.33 -18.92
N ASN A 196 17.66 42.15 -17.64
CA ASN A 196 18.93 41.65 -17.15
C ASN A 196 18.83 40.34 -16.39
N PRO A 197 19.08 39.17 -17.04
CA PRO A 197 19.02 37.86 -16.41
C PRO A 197 20.07 37.64 -15.30
N HIS A 198 21.12 38.47 -15.24
CA HIS A 198 22.18 38.31 -14.27
C HIS A 198 21.86 38.96 -12.93
N LEU A 199 20.76 39.70 -12.83
CA LEU A 199 20.43 40.46 -11.62
C LEU A 199 19.31 39.73 -10.81
N ILE A 200 19.66 38.58 -10.22
CA ILE A 200 18.87 37.96 -9.16
C ILE A 200 19.46 38.36 -7.79
N MET A 201 18.60 38.44 -6.79
CA MET A 201 18.98 38.97 -5.47
C MET A 201 18.75 37.91 -4.40
N PRO A 202 19.61 37.83 -3.38
CA PRO A 202 19.37 36.98 -2.22
C PRO A 202 17.98 37.20 -1.61
N GLY A 203 17.32 36.11 -1.25
CA GLY A 203 15.95 36.09 -0.74
C GLY A 203 14.86 36.18 -1.82
N MET A 204 15.23 36.33 -3.10
CA MET A 204 14.26 36.24 -4.20
C MET A 204 13.79 34.79 -4.37
N THR A 205 12.48 34.60 -4.52
CA THR A 205 11.91 33.33 -4.92
C THR A 205 11.94 33.21 -6.43
N VAL A 206 12.56 32.14 -6.93
CA VAL A 206 12.60 31.76 -8.34
C VAL A 206 11.59 30.63 -8.56
N GLU A 207 10.59 30.87 -9.40
CA GLU A 207 9.64 29.84 -9.85
C GLU A 207 10.34 28.88 -10.82
N ILE A 208 10.11 27.59 -10.64
CA ILE A 208 10.68 26.51 -11.45
C ILE A 208 9.53 25.88 -12.24
N PRO A 209 9.30 26.30 -13.50
CA PRO A 209 8.24 25.71 -14.32
C PRO A 209 8.53 24.26 -14.68
N SER A 210 7.47 23.44 -14.81
CA SER A 210 7.55 22.14 -15.46
C SER A 210 7.87 22.31 -16.94
N ILE A 211 8.77 21.51 -17.49
CA ILE A 211 9.18 21.57 -18.89
C ILE A 211 8.88 20.27 -19.67
N GLU A 212 8.68 19.16 -18.98
CA GLU A 212 8.32 17.86 -19.56
C GLU A 212 6.99 17.32 -19.01
N GLY A 213 6.22 18.18 -18.34
CA GLY A 213 4.96 17.78 -17.68
C GLY A 213 5.17 17.13 -16.29
N GLU A 214 6.38 17.17 -15.78
CA GLU A 214 6.71 16.67 -14.44
C GLU A 214 5.99 17.47 -13.35
N TYR A 215 5.61 16.77 -12.28
CA TYR A 215 5.00 17.40 -11.11
C TYR A 215 6.06 18.03 -10.22
N ARG A 216 5.82 19.29 -9.82
CA ARG A 216 6.69 20.07 -8.93
C ARG A 216 5.88 20.66 -7.79
N GLU A 217 6.43 20.63 -6.57
CA GLU A 217 5.77 21.17 -5.39
C GLU A 217 6.80 21.63 -4.35
N GLY A 218 6.46 22.69 -3.64
CA GLY A 218 7.26 23.18 -2.53
C GLY A 218 8.53 23.95 -2.94
N ILE A 219 9.31 24.32 -1.93
CA ILE A 219 10.55 25.06 -2.06
C ILE A 219 11.72 24.08 -2.02
N TYR A 220 12.74 24.29 -2.84
CA TYR A 220 13.98 23.52 -2.80
C TYR A 220 14.63 23.56 -1.42
N ASP A 221 14.90 22.38 -0.85
CA ASP A 221 15.63 22.20 0.40
C ASP A 221 16.90 21.38 0.13
N PRO A 222 18.11 21.92 0.35
CA PRO A 222 19.37 21.18 0.13
C PRO A 222 19.54 19.97 1.08
N GLY A 223 18.77 19.89 2.17
CA GLY A 223 18.76 18.75 3.10
C GLY A 223 17.88 17.57 2.64
N VAL A 224 17.11 17.75 1.56
CA VAL A 224 16.23 16.72 1.00
C VAL A 224 16.90 16.07 -0.21
N GLU A 225 16.87 14.74 -0.25
CA GLU A 225 17.33 13.98 -1.41
C GLU A 225 16.22 13.91 -2.46
N TYR A 226 16.41 14.60 -3.58
CA TYR A 226 15.49 14.57 -4.72
C TYR A 226 15.96 13.56 -5.77
N GLU A 227 15.02 12.89 -6.41
CA GLU A 227 15.35 12.17 -7.64
C GLU A 227 15.77 13.18 -8.72
N PRO A 228 16.86 12.90 -9.47
CA PRO A 228 17.26 13.79 -10.55
C PRO A 228 16.13 13.99 -11.57
N PHE A 229 15.94 15.23 -11.98
CA PHE A 229 15.07 15.50 -13.14
C PHE A 229 15.53 14.69 -14.34
N LYS A 230 14.61 13.95 -14.95
CA LYS A 230 14.85 13.18 -16.18
C LYS A 230 14.12 13.87 -17.33
N LYS A 231 14.88 14.27 -18.33
CA LYS A 231 14.31 14.67 -19.60
C LYS A 231 13.75 13.42 -20.27
N ASN A 232 12.52 13.50 -20.80
CA ASN A 232 12.00 12.43 -21.62
C ASN A 232 12.82 12.39 -22.91
N ASP A 233 13.67 11.38 -23.05
CA ASP A 233 14.38 11.15 -24.33
C ASP A 233 13.33 10.74 -25.38
N GLU A 234 13.19 11.55 -26.43
CA GLU A 234 12.42 11.21 -27.63
C GLU A 234 13.00 10.03 -28.39
#